data_592e1cd60f218afeeb02d1ef3f45b981
#
_entry.id   592e1cd60f218afeeb02d1ef3f45b981
#
_cell.length_a   1.000
_cell.length_b   1.000
_cell.length_c   1.000
_cell.angle_alpha   90.00
_cell.angle_beta   90.00
_cell.angle_gamma   90.00
#
_symmetry.space_group_name_H-M   'P 1'
#
loop_
_entity.id
_entity.type
_entity.pdbx_description
1 polymer ?
#
loop_
_entity_poly.entity_id
_entity_poly.type
_entity_poly.pdbx_seq_one_letter_code
_entity_poly.pdbx_strand_id
1 'polypeptide(L)'
;MAAGAEHGLKRIVWQRIKDTLIADCRKSEVWKILILDQFTTRLLSSCCKMSNLMSEGITIVEDLHKNREPVPEMKAIYFMRPTAMCVDAFINDFKLKPKYKAAYVFFTDYCPDDLFDKMKKNCAKHIKVCKEINVSFLPLEAQVFTCENTEAFKSIYTPNSQDRDQTLETIANQIVTLCATLDDQPALTHFTLFSFHIQGKTQAQLLIVDRALDPVSPILHELTYQAMAYDLIPIKDNNYEYKLNDGSKKEALLNEEDELWVKLRHMHIAEVTGQIPKLVKEISANRDEKKQADGKITIGGLSQLMKKMPGFRKQMTQKTVHVSLAEDLMSHFQKNVEKLCKAEQDLAVGADAEGQKVKDPMRTLLPVLLHPHDTTDKIRAVLLYIFSLNGTTAENLNKLIQHVKIEDESGYILNWKHLGVPILSTVSLMLSFRKQPRKDRSDKETYNVSRWTPVIKDIMEDAVENKLEVKDWPYQSECPSAWNGSRAVSARQKHKGSSPDDLRSGSRLILFVLGGVSYSEMRCAYEVTHANKSCEVIIGSTHILTPRGLLEDIYKLDK
;
A
#
# COMPACT_ATOMS: atom_id res chain seq x y z
N MET A 1 21.77 0.28 -2.61
CA MET A 1 22.03 -1.10 -3.07
C MET A 1 20.81 -1.95 -2.76
N ALA A 2 20.29 -2.66 -3.73
CA ALA A 2 18.99 -3.33 -3.72
C ALA A 2 18.99 -4.67 -2.95
N ALA A 3 19.28 -4.66 -1.67
CA ALA A 3 19.16 -5.86 -0.83
C ALA A 3 17.69 -6.17 -0.44
N GLY A 4 16.77 -5.22 -0.61
CA GLY A 4 15.35 -5.42 -0.27
C GLY A 4 14.53 -6.18 -1.32
N ALA A 5 14.99 -6.28 -2.57
CA ALA A 5 14.23 -6.94 -3.63
C ALA A 5 14.34 -8.48 -3.61
N GLU A 6 15.36 -9.03 -2.94
CA GLU A 6 15.55 -10.48 -2.89
C GLU A 6 14.68 -11.20 -1.85
N HIS A 7 14.12 -10.50 -0.86
CA HIS A 7 13.35 -11.08 0.25
C HIS A 7 11.96 -10.44 0.49
N GLY A 8 11.51 -9.51 -0.37
CA GLY A 8 10.25 -8.79 -0.18
C GLY A 8 8.99 -9.64 -0.30
N LEU A 9 7.87 -9.11 0.20
CA LEU A 9 6.56 -9.75 0.27
C LEU A 9 6.09 -10.36 -1.06
N LYS A 10 6.29 -9.68 -2.18
CA LYS A 10 5.94 -10.18 -3.53
C LYS A 10 6.62 -11.51 -3.86
N ARG A 11 7.89 -11.64 -3.49
CA ARG A 11 8.66 -12.88 -3.72
C ARG A 11 8.15 -14.01 -2.82
N ILE A 12 7.85 -13.72 -1.56
CA ILE A 12 7.30 -14.71 -0.62
C ILE A 12 5.97 -15.24 -1.15
N VAL A 13 5.08 -14.34 -1.58
CA VAL A 13 3.78 -14.70 -2.18
C VAL A 13 3.96 -15.52 -3.46
N TRP A 14 4.85 -15.10 -4.37
CA TRP A 14 5.14 -15.87 -5.59
C TRP A 14 5.67 -17.27 -5.26
N GLN A 15 6.60 -17.38 -4.30
CA GLN A 15 7.13 -18.67 -3.90
C GLN A 15 6.04 -19.58 -3.32
N ARG A 16 5.14 -19.05 -2.48
CA ARG A 16 4.00 -19.81 -1.95
C ARG A 16 3.07 -20.31 -3.05
N ILE A 17 2.72 -19.45 -4.02
CA ILE A 17 1.91 -19.84 -5.18
C ILE A 17 2.63 -20.92 -5.99
N LYS A 18 3.93 -20.77 -6.21
CA LYS A 18 4.74 -21.74 -6.95
C LYS A 18 4.78 -23.10 -6.25
N ASP A 19 5.02 -23.13 -4.95
CA ASP A 19 5.17 -24.37 -4.18
C ASP A 19 3.85 -25.08 -3.94
N THR A 20 2.73 -24.38 -3.96
CA THR A 20 1.41 -24.98 -3.74
C THR A 20 0.66 -25.23 -5.05
N LEU A 21 0.41 -24.22 -5.86
CA LEU A 21 -0.39 -24.32 -7.07
C LEU A 21 0.38 -25.00 -8.20
N ILE A 22 1.61 -24.55 -8.46
CA ILE A 22 2.37 -25.03 -9.62
C ILE A 22 2.97 -26.40 -9.36
N ALA A 23 3.50 -26.65 -8.17
CA ALA A 23 4.11 -27.92 -7.80
C ALA A 23 3.13 -29.11 -7.89
N ASP A 24 1.88 -28.93 -7.46
CA ASP A 24 0.85 -29.96 -7.57
C ASP A 24 0.48 -30.28 -9.02
N CYS A 25 0.68 -29.33 -9.92
CA CYS A 25 0.38 -29.49 -11.33
C CYS A 25 1.56 -30.03 -12.16
N ARG A 26 2.78 -30.02 -11.65
CA ARG A 26 4.01 -30.46 -12.37
C ARG A 26 4.05 -31.96 -12.71
N LYS A 27 3.31 -32.80 -12.01
CA LYS A 27 3.31 -34.28 -12.18
C LYS A 27 2.86 -34.76 -13.57
N SER A 28 2.52 -33.85 -14.48
CA SER A 28 2.23 -34.17 -15.88
C SER A 28 2.95 -33.18 -16.78
N GLU A 29 3.77 -33.69 -17.70
CA GLU A 29 4.57 -32.93 -18.68
C GLU A 29 3.73 -32.13 -19.71
N VAL A 30 2.43 -32.03 -19.52
CA VAL A 30 1.50 -31.42 -20.49
C VAL A 30 1.28 -29.95 -20.12
N TRP A 31 1.34 -29.09 -21.12
CA TRP A 31 0.95 -27.68 -21.04
C TRP A 31 -0.45 -27.49 -20.45
N LYS A 32 -0.66 -26.43 -19.70
CA LYS A 32 -1.89 -26.12 -18.99
C LYS A 32 -2.37 -24.71 -19.24
N ILE A 33 -3.68 -24.56 -19.13
CA ILE A 33 -4.36 -23.26 -19.14
C ILE A 33 -4.56 -22.81 -17.70
N LEU A 34 -4.24 -21.56 -17.38
CA LEU A 34 -4.49 -20.94 -16.09
C LEU A 34 -5.71 -20.02 -16.21
N ILE A 35 -6.71 -20.26 -15.39
CA ILE A 35 -7.96 -19.52 -15.37
C ILE A 35 -8.07 -18.77 -14.05
N LEU A 36 -8.24 -17.47 -14.13
CA LEU A 36 -8.17 -16.52 -13.03
C LEU A 36 -9.45 -15.69 -12.93
N ASP A 37 -9.86 -15.34 -11.72
CA ASP A 37 -10.78 -14.23 -11.51
C ASP A 37 -10.03 -12.88 -11.50
N GLN A 38 -10.76 -11.78 -11.36
CA GLN A 38 -10.16 -10.44 -11.38
C GLN A 38 -9.12 -10.25 -10.25
N PHE A 39 -9.40 -10.72 -9.04
CA PHE A 39 -8.49 -10.60 -7.91
C PHE A 39 -7.20 -11.40 -8.13
N THR A 40 -7.32 -12.67 -8.50
CA THR A 40 -6.17 -13.54 -8.72
C THR A 40 -5.34 -13.13 -9.94
N THR A 41 -5.96 -12.50 -10.94
CA THR A 41 -5.24 -11.85 -12.04
C THR A 41 -4.36 -10.72 -11.54
N ARG A 42 -4.88 -9.84 -10.68
CA ARG A 42 -4.11 -8.76 -10.06
C ARG A 42 -3.02 -9.29 -9.13
N LEU A 43 -3.35 -10.30 -8.33
CA LEU A 43 -2.41 -10.95 -7.43
C LEU A 43 -1.20 -11.52 -8.19
N LEU A 44 -1.42 -12.30 -9.24
CA LEU A 44 -0.33 -12.85 -10.04
C LEU A 44 0.46 -11.77 -10.78
N SER A 45 -0.23 -10.77 -11.36
CA SER A 45 0.42 -9.65 -12.04
C SER A 45 1.30 -8.81 -11.11
N SER A 46 1.01 -8.77 -9.80
CA SER A 46 1.83 -8.08 -8.82
C SER A 46 3.12 -8.83 -8.44
N CYS A 47 3.12 -10.17 -8.58
CA CYS A 47 4.17 -11.05 -8.06
C CYS A 47 5.07 -11.65 -9.15
N CYS A 48 4.54 -11.88 -10.37
CA CYS A 48 5.27 -12.58 -11.41
C CYS A 48 4.95 -12.07 -12.81
N LYS A 49 5.85 -12.38 -13.75
CA LYS A 49 5.69 -12.10 -15.17
C LYS A 49 5.11 -13.30 -15.91
N MET A 50 4.50 -13.05 -17.07
CA MET A 50 4.04 -14.13 -17.95
C MET A 50 5.16 -15.12 -18.29
N SER A 51 6.40 -14.65 -18.47
CA SER A 51 7.56 -15.52 -18.71
C SER A 51 7.84 -16.49 -17.56
N ASN A 52 7.56 -16.11 -16.30
CA ASN A 52 7.68 -16.98 -15.14
C ASN A 52 6.63 -18.10 -15.19
N LEU A 53 5.39 -17.78 -15.58
CA LEU A 53 4.31 -18.75 -15.75
C LEU A 53 4.61 -19.73 -16.90
N MET A 54 5.11 -19.20 -18.02
CA MET A 54 5.50 -20.03 -19.17
C MET A 54 6.63 -21.00 -18.83
N SER A 55 7.63 -20.59 -18.07
CA SER A 55 8.71 -21.48 -17.61
C SER A 55 8.22 -22.63 -16.71
N GLU A 56 7.03 -22.48 -16.13
CA GLU A 56 6.38 -23.49 -15.29
C GLU A 56 5.32 -24.34 -16.05
N GLY A 57 5.24 -24.22 -17.38
CA GLY A 57 4.35 -25.01 -18.22
C GLY A 57 2.93 -24.47 -18.37
N ILE A 58 2.72 -23.17 -18.11
CA ILE A 58 1.45 -22.47 -18.34
C ILE A 58 1.58 -21.72 -19.67
N THR A 59 0.76 -22.07 -20.67
CA THR A 59 0.79 -21.45 -21.99
C THR A 59 -0.20 -20.34 -22.20
N ILE A 60 -1.35 -20.44 -21.57
CA ILE A 60 -2.48 -19.55 -21.75
C ILE A 60 -2.98 -19.12 -20.37
N VAL A 61 -3.28 -17.84 -20.22
CA VAL A 61 -3.94 -17.28 -19.03
C VAL A 61 -5.25 -16.64 -19.50
N GLU A 62 -6.35 -17.04 -18.89
CA GLU A 62 -7.70 -16.62 -19.26
C GLU A 62 -8.49 -16.11 -18.05
N ASP A 63 -9.45 -15.23 -18.33
CA ASP A 63 -10.39 -14.70 -17.34
C ASP A 63 -11.56 -15.68 -17.14
N LEU A 64 -11.85 -16.02 -15.88
CA LEU A 64 -12.91 -16.95 -15.48
C LEU A 64 -14.30 -16.51 -15.97
N HIS A 65 -14.57 -15.22 -15.99
CA HIS A 65 -15.88 -14.67 -16.30
C HIS A 65 -16.07 -14.27 -17.77
N LYS A 66 -15.01 -14.35 -18.58
CA LYS A 66 -15.11 -14.10 -20.03
C LYS A 66 -15.50 -15.36 -20.79
N ASN A 67 -16.05 -15.17 -21.98
CA ASN A 67 -16.29 -16.29 -22.88
C ASN A 67 -14.95 -16.87 -23.34
N ARG A 68 -14.82 -18.20 -23.27
CA ARG A 68 -13.59 -18.94 -23.57
C ARG A 68 -13.90 -20.09 -24.50
N GLU A 69 -13.02 -20.29 -25.48
CA GLU A 69 -13.12 -21.42 -26.40
C GLU A 69 -12.76 -22.73 -25.66
N PRO A 70 -13.53 -23.81 -25.87
CA PRO A 70 -13.23 -25.12 -25.30
C PRO A 70 -11.91 -25.69 -25.82
N VAL A 71 -11.07 -26.22 -24.93
CA VAL A 71 -9.84 -26.95 -25.28
C VAL A 71 -9.84 -28.29 -24.54
N PRO A 72 -10.64 -29.27 -24.98
CA PRO A 72 -10.92 -30.49 -24.26
C PRO A 72 -9.71 -31.43 -24.09
N GLU A 73 -8.63 -31.20 -24.84
CA GLU A 73 -7.37 -31.95 -24.70
C GLU A 73 -6.47 -31.44 -23.60
N MET A 74 -6.67 -30.18 -23.15
CA MET A 74 -5.83 -29.56 -22.15
C MET A 74 -6.44 -29.65 -20.74
N LYS A 75 -5.56 -29.62 -19.74
CA LYS A 75 -5.95 -29.48 -18.34
C LYS A 75 -5.98 -28.00 -17.96
N ALA A 76 -6.93 -27.60 -17.13
CA ALA A 76 -7.07 -26.25 -16.65
C ALA A 76 -6.75 -26.13 -15.15
N ILE A 77 -6.05 -25.07 -14.78
CA ILE A 77 -5.80 -24.67 -13.40
C ILE A 77 -6.73 -23.49 -13.12
N TYR A 78 -7.63 -23.65 -12.17
CA TYR A 78 -8.48 -22.57 -11.69
C TYR A 78 -7.89 -22.03 -10.40
N PHE A 79 -7.52 -20.77 -10.41
CA PHE A 79 -7.11 -20.06 -9.22
C PHE A 79 -8.07 -18.88 -9.01
N MET A 80 -8.91 -18.94 -8.00
CA MET A 80 -10.06 -18.05 -7.85
C MET A 80 -10.44 -17.85 -6.39
N ARG A 81 -11.18 -16.77 -6.10
CA ARG A 81 -11.79 -16.55 -4.79
C ARG A 81 -12.93 -17.56 -4.55
N PRO A 82 -13.15 -18.00 -3.29
CA PRO A 82 -14.24 -18.90 -2.93
C PRO A 82 -15.59 -18.17 -2.86
N THR A 83 -16.05 -17.62 -3.98
CA THR A 83 -17.34 -16.91 -4.09
C THR A 83 -18.34 -17.70 -4.91
N ALA A 84 -19.65 -17.51 -4.65
CA ALA A 84 -20.70 -18.16 -5.42
C ALA A 84 -20.54 -17.91 -6.94
N MET A 85 -20.21 -16.69 -7.33
CA MET A 85 -20.00 -16.32 -8.73
C MET A 85 -18.85 -17.09 -9.38
N CYS A 86 -17.72 -17.24 -8.68
CA CYS A 86 -16.56 -17.97 -9.20
C CYS A 86 -16.86 -19.47 -9.28
N VAL A 87 -17.48 -20.06 -8.25
CA VAL A 87 -17.86 -21.48 -8.22
C VAL A 87 -18.89 -21.78 -9.32
N ASP A 88 -19.88 -20.94 -9.56
CA ASP A 88 -20.85 -21.11 -10.62
C ASP A 88 -20.23 -21.00 -12.01
N ALA A 89 -19.31 -20.07 -12.22
CA ALA A 89 -18.56 -19.96 -13.48
C ALA A 89 -17.71 -21.22 -13.73
N PHE A 90 -17.05 -21.76 -12.71
CA PHE A 90 -16.33 -23.03 -12.79
C PHE A 90 -17.26 -24.20 -13.13
N ILE A 91 -18.40 -24.35 -12.45
CA ILE A 91 -19.37 -25.42 -12.70
C ILE A 91 -19.89 -25.35 -14.15
N ASN A 92 -20.17 -24.17 -14.67
CA ASN A 92 -20.65 -23.99 -16.04
C ASN A 92 -19.68 -24.47 -17.11
N ASP A 93 -18.38 -24.47 -16.84
CA ASP A 93 -17.37 -25.01 -17.76
C ASP A 93 -17.42 -26.54 -17.92
N PHE A 94 -18.07 -27.23 -16.97
CA PHE A 94 -18.15 -28.71 -16.97
C PHE A 94 -19.58 -29.26 -17.05
N LYS A 95 -20.61 -28.42 -17.00
CA LYS A 95 -22.02 -28.81 -16.83
C LYS A 95 -22.59 -29.58 -18.03
N LEU A 96 -22.38 -29.13 -19.25
CA LEU A 96 -22.94 -29.75 -20.48
C LEU A 96 -21.86 -30.52 -21.24
N LYS A 97 -20.92 -29.78 -21.82
CA LYS A 97 -19.76 -30.33 -22.53
C LYS A 97 -18.52 -29.77 -21.83
N PRO A 98 -17.68 -30.63 -21.24
CA PRO A 98 -16.49 -30.15 -20.55
C PRO A 98 -15.59 -29.34 -21.48
N LYS A 99 -15.25 -28.11 -21.10
CA LYS A 99 -14.31 -27.28 -21.87
C LYS A 99 -12.89 -27.77 -21.81
N TYR A 100 -12.54 -28.50 -20.73
CA TYR A 100 -11.18 -28.96 -20.46
C TYR A 100 -11.18 -30.42 -20.04
N LYS A 101 -10.05 -31.13 -20.22
CA LYS A 101 -9.86 -32.54 -19.89
C LYS A 101 -9.99 -32.81 -18.39
N ALA A 102 -9.46 -31.94 -17.56
CA ALA A 102 -9.53 -32.02 -16.10
C ALA A 102 -9.25 -30.65 -15.48
N ALA A 103 -9.66 -30.44 -14.23
CA ALA A 103 -9.47 -29.26 -13.45
C ALA A 103 -8.57 -29.49 -12.24
N TYR A 104 -7.70 -28.53 -11.98
CA TYR A 104 -6.99 -28.32 -10.72
C TYR A 104 -7.56 -27.04 -10.11
N VAL A 105 -8.19 -27.11 -8.95
CA VAL A 105 -8.90 -25.99 -8.33
C VAL A 105 -8.13 -25.52 -7.12
N PHE A 106 -7.83 -24.23 -7.07
CA PHE A 106 -7.15 -23.57 -5.97
C PHE A 106 -7.94 -22.33 -5.56
N PHE A 107 -8.28 -22.25 -4.28
CA PHE A 107 -8.93 -21.09 -3.70
C PHE A 107 -7.93 -20.18 -3.00
N THR A 108 -8.18 -18.90 -3.05
CA THR A 108 -7.35 -17.90 -2.34
C THR A 108 -7.51 -17.97 -0.83
N ASP A 109 -8.64 -18.50 -0.35
CA ASP A 109 -9.04 -18.54 1.04
C ASP A 109 -9.90 -19.76 1.33
N TYR A 110 -10.38 -19.92 2.55
CA TYR A 110 -11.31 -20.96 2.96
C TYR A 110 -12.56 -20.99 2.06
N CYS A 111 -12.86 -22.13 1.52
CA CYS A 111 -14.06 -22.33 0.70
C CYS A 111 -15.24 -22.78 1.59
N PRO A 112 -16.32 -21.97 1.70
CA PRO A 112 -17.50 -22.37 2.46
C PRO A 112 -18.05 -23.74 2.05
N ASP A 113 -18.51 -24.51 3.04
CA ASP A 113 -18.93 -25.92 2.84
C ASP A 113 -20.06 -26.05 1.81
N ASP A 114 -21.01 -25.12 1.78
CA ASP A 114 -22.11 -25.09 0.82
C ASP A 114 -21.62 -24.91 -0.63
N LEU A 115 -20.63 -24.04 -0.85
CA LEU A 115 -20.01 -23.85 -2.15
C LEU A 115 -19.15 -25.05 -2.55
N PHE A 116 -18.40 -25.61 -1.60
CA PHE A 116 -17.61 -26.81 -1.83
C PHE A 116 -18.49 -28.00 -2.19
N ASP A 117 -19.59 -28.26 -1.46
CA ASP A 117 -20.53 -29.32 -1.74
C ASP A 117 -21.25 -29.13 -3.07
N LYS A 118 -21.63 -27.90 -3.42
CA LYS A 118 -22.18 -27.55 -4.73
C LYS A 118 -21.22 -27.92 -5.87
N MET A 119 -19.94 -27.58 -5.74
CA MET A 119 -18.91 -27.89 -6.70
C MET A 119 -18.67 -29.40 -6.80
N LYS A 120 -18.56 -30.08 -5.67
CA LYS A 120 -18.38 -31.53 -5.58
C LYS A 120 -19.53 -32.30 -6.25
N LYS A 121 -20.77 -31.90 -5.96
CA LYS A 121 -21.98 -32.54 -6.56
C LYS A 121 -21.99 -32.45 -8.08
N ASN A 122 -21.52 -31.32 -8.66
CA ASN A 122 -21.61 -31.10 -10.10
C ASN A 122 -20.36 -31.52 -10.88
N CYS A 123 -19.16 -31.45 -10.29
CA CYS A 123 -17.91 -31.50 -11.03
C CYS A 123 -16.85 -32.46 -10.46
N ALA A 124 -17.13 -33.23 -9.39
CA ALA A 124 -16.13 -34.09 -8.71
C ALA A 124 -15.31 -34.98 -9.65
N LYS A 125 -15.93 -35.57 -10.67
CA LYS A 125 -15.26 -36.43 -11.66
C LYS A 125 -14.19 -35.75 -12.50
N HIS A 126 -14.26 -34.44 -12.65
CA HIS A 126 -13.33 -33.64 -13.44
C HIS A 126 -12.21 -33.01 -12.60
N ILE A 127 -12.39 -32.90 -11.27
CA ILE A 127 -11.45 -32.29 -10.35
C ILE A 127 -10.36 -33.29 -9.98
N LYS A 128 -9.09 -32.94 -10.19
CA LYS A 128 -7.92 -33.74 -9.81
C LYS A 128 -7.31 -33.30 -8.49
N VAL A 129 -7.34 -31.99 -8.22
CA VAL A 129 -6.85 -31.35 -7.00
C VAL A 129 -7.83 -30.26 -6.63
N CYS A 130 -8.12 -30.12 -5.34
CA CYS A 130 -8.83 -28.98 -4.78
C CYS A 130 -8.14 -28.58 -3.48
N LYS A 131 -7.59 -27.37 -3.41
CA LYS A 131 -6.82 -26.85 -2.27
C LYS A 131 -7.08 -25.38 -2.03
N GLU A 132 -6.82 -24.94 -0.81
CA GLU A 132 -6.75 -23.55 -0.39
C GLU A 132 -5.29 -23.14 -0.30
N ILE A 133 -4.95 -21.97 -0.90
CA ILE A 133 -3.57 -21.44 -0.90
C ILE A 133 -3.33 -20.52 0.28
N ASN A 134 -4.41 -19.91 0.81
CA ASN A 134 -4.38 -18.91 1.87
C ASN A 134 -3.53 -17.68 1.49
N VAL A 135 -3.91 -17.03 0.39
CA VAL A 135 -3.38 -15.74 -0.07
C VAL A 135 -4.55 -14.90 -0.58
N SER A 136 -5.23 -14.20 0.32
CA SER A 136 -6.40 -13.35 0.00
C SER A 136 -6.12 -11.85 0.19
N PHE A 137 -4.87 -11.46 0.10
CA PHE A 137 -4.39 -10.07 0.10
C PHE A 137 -3.53 -9.81 -1.15
N LEU A 138 -3.33 -8.53 -1.49
CA LEU A 138 -2.53 -8.11 -2.64
C LEU A 138 -1.20 -7.50 -2.17
N PRO A 139 -0.04 -8.09 -2.50
CA PRO A 139 1.26 -7.48 -2.23
C PRO A 139 1.53 -6.37 -3.27
N LEU A 140 1.52 -5.12 -2.83
CA LEU A 140 1.72 -3.96 -3.70
C LEU A 140 3.19 -3.64 -3.91
N GLU A 141 3.96 -3.71 -2.83
CA GLU A 141 5.38 -3.43 -2.79
C GLU A 141 6.09 -4.46 -1.89
N ALA A 142 7.41 -4.40 -1.82
CA ALA A 142 8.21 -5.33 -1.02
C ALA A 142 7.79 -5.38 0.46
N GLN A 143 7.31 -4.26 1.02
CA GLN A 143 6.89 -4.14 2.42
C GLN A 143 5.44 -3.65 2.57
N VAL A 144 4.64 -3.63 1.49
CA VAL A 144 3.28 -3.08 1.50
C VAL A 144 2.28 -4.06 0.92
N PHE A 145 1.16 -4.24 1.62
CA PHE A 145 0.02 -5.04 1.14
C PHE A 145 -1.31 -4.30 1.29
N THR A 146 -2.33 -4.77 0.59
CA THR A 146 -3.70 -4.27 0.71
C THR A 146 -4.70 -5.41 0.68
N CYS A 147 -5.81 -5.25 1.39
CA CYS A 147 -6.99 -6.12 1.26
C CYS A 147 -7.78 -5.85 -0.03
N GLU A 148 -7.45 -4.78 -0.76
CA GLU A 148 -8.14 -4.35 -1.98
C GLU A 148 -9.66 -4.15 -1.78
N ASN A 149 -10.04 -3.64 -0.63
CA ASN A 149 -11.43 -3.42 -0.25
C ASN A 149 -11.69 -1.92 0.01
N THR A 150 -12.02 -1.18 -1.05
CA THR A 150 -12.36 0.25 -0.97
C THR A 150 -13.69 0.49 -0.27
N GLU A 151 -14.65 -0.44 -0.40
CA GLU A 151 -15.96 -0.32 0.26
C GLU A 151 -15.88 -0.51 1.77
N ALA A 152 -14.79 -1.09 2.27
CA ALA A 152 -14.59 -1.28 3.71
C ALA A 152 -14.64 0.03 4.49
N PHE A 153 -14.16 1.14 3.91
CA PHE A 153 -14.22 2.44 4.57
C PHE A 153 -15.66 2.83 4.90
N LYS A 154 -16.54 2.76 3.90
CA LYS A 154 -17.98 3.06 4.08
C LYS A 154 -18.62 2.08 5.07
N SER A 155 -18.39 0.79 4.91
CA SER A 155 -18.98 -0.25 5.78
C SER A 155 -18.55 -0.08 7.25
N ILE A 156 -17.33 0.36 7.51
CA ILE A 156 -16.79 0.48 8.88
C ILE A 156 -17.24 1.78 9.55
N TYR A 157 -17.20 2.92 8.82
CA TYR A 157 -17.41 4.23 9.44
C TYR A 157 -18.81 4.81 9.25
N THR A 158 -19.65 4.25 8.37
CA THR A 158 -21.07 4.66 8.31
C THR A 158 -21.78 4.28 9.61
N PRO A 159 -22.49 5.23 10.24
CA PRO A 159 -23.26 4.93 11.45
C PRO A 159 -24.27 3.81 11.22
N ASN A 160 -24.31 2.83 12.14
CA ASN A 160 -25.26 1.70 12.11
C ASN A 160 -25.18 0.84 10.83
N SER A 161 -24.04 0.76 10.18
CA SER A 161 -23.82 -0.12 9.03
C SER A 161 -24.07 -1.58 9.40
N GLN A 162 -24.93 -2.25 8.63
CA GLN A 162 -25.25 -3.67 8.83
C GLN A 162 -24.12 -4.60 8.38
N ASP A 163 -23.28 -4.13 7.45
CA ASP A 163 -22.20 -4.91 6.86
C ASP A 163 -20.88 -4.79 7.63
N ARG A 164 -20.86 -4.01 8.72
CA ARG A 164 -19.64 -3.70 9.46
C ARG A 164 -18.94 -4.95 9.99
N ASP A 165 -19.67 -5.81 10.69
CA ASP A 165 -19.09 -7.00 11.33
C ASP A 165 -18.59 -7.99 10.29
N GLN A 166 -19.35 -8.21 9.22
CA GLN A 166 -18.94 -9.07 8.12
C GLN A 166 -17.72 -8.53 7.39
N THR A 167 -17.63 -7.21 7.20
CA THR A 167 -16.47 -6.56 6.60
C THR A 167 -15.22 -6.74 7.47
N LEU A 168 -15.35 -6.55 8.78
CA LEU A 168 -14.26 -6.73 9.73
C LEU A 168 -13.80 -8.20 9.79
N GLU A 169 -14.72 -9.16 9.76
CA GLU A 169 -14.40 -10.58 9.69
C GLU A 169 -13.64 -10.92 8.40
N THR A 170 -14.07 -10.38 7.27
CA THR A 170 -13.38 -10.57 5.98
C THR A 170 -11.95 -10.02 6.04
N ILE A 171 -11.76 -8.81 6.57
CA ILE A 171 -10.44 -8.21 6.73
C ILE A 171 -9.56 -9.04 7.66
N ALA A 172 -10.13 -9.51 8.78
CA ALA A 172 -9.41 -10.37 9.72
C ALA A 172 -8.91 -11.66 9.04
N ASN A 173 -9.76 -12.33 8.25
CA ASN A 173 -9.38 -13.52 7.49
C ASN A 173 -8.27 -13.21 6.47
N GLN A 174 -8.30 -12.04 5.81
CA GLN A 174 -7.24 -11.62 4.91
C GLN A 174 -5.90 -11.43 5.65
N ILE A 175 -5.91 -10.82 6.83
CA ILE A 175 -4.72 -10.69 7.69
C ILE A 175 -4.20 -12.06 8.13
N VAL A 176 -5.08 -13.00 8.46
CA VAL A 176 -4.72 -14.38 8.78
C VAL A 176 -3.98 -15.04 7.61
N THR A 177 -4.47 -14.86 6.37
CA THR A 177 -3.77 -15.40 5.19
C THR A 177 -2.40 -14.75 4.96
N LEU A 178 -2.22 -13.47 5.30
CA LEU A 178 -0.91 -12.82 5.29
C LEU A 178 0.04 -13.49 6.28
N CYS A 179 -0.38 -13.63 7.54
CA CYS A 179 0.43 -14.27 8.58
C CYS A 179 0.79 -15.70 8.19
N ALA A 180 -0.15 -16.47 7.66
CA ALA A 180 0.11 -17.82 7.15
C ALA A 180 1.09 -17.83 5.96
N THR A 181 1.05 -16.80 5.10
CA THR A 181 1.98 -16.66 3.98
C THR A 181 3.39 -16.33 4.44
N LEU A 182 3.52 -15.54 5.50
CA LEU A 182 4.80 -15.14 6.10
C LEU A 182 5.38 -16.22 7.04
N ASP A 183 4.62 -17.29 7.34
CA ASP A 183 4.93 -18.31 8.36
C ASP A 183 5.14 -17.68 9.76
N ASP A 184 4.39 -16.62 10.04
CA ASP A 184 4.48 -15.84 11.26
C ASP A 184 3.39 -16.20 12.27
N GLN A 185 3.78 -16.16 13.57
CA GLN A 185 2.86 -16.20 14.71
C GLN A 185 2.87 -14.83 15.38
N PRO A 186 2.09 -13.85 14.92
CA PRO A 186 2.16 -12.53 15.51
C PRO A 186 1.51 -12.50 16.91
N ALA A 187 2.21 -11.88 17.86
CA ALA A 187 1.57 -11.36 19.05
C ALA A 187 0.69 -10.18 18.63
N LEU A 188 -0.60 -10.28 18.92
CA LEU A 188 -1.57 -9.25 18.51
C LEU A 188 -1.64 -8.14 19.56
N THR A 189 -1.39 -6.93 19.12
CA THR A 189 -1.60 -5.70 19.89
C THR A 189 -2.53 -4.80 19.10
N HIS A 190 -3.63 -4.35 19.69
CA HIS A 190 -4.55 -3.48 18.97
C HIS A 190 -5.18 -2.41 19.86
N PHE A 191 -5.65 -1.38 19.19
CA PHE A 191 -6.35 -0.26 19.79
C PHE A 191 -7.88 -0.49 19.97
N THR A 192 -8.46 -1.61 19.57
CA THR A 192 -9.83 -2.12 19.90
C THR A 192 -10.16 -3.45 19.17
N LEU A 193 -10.70 -4.42 19.95
CA LEU A 193 -11.61 -5.53 19.60
C LEU A 193 -11.29 -6.52 18.45
N PHE A 194 -10.27 -7.43 18.58
CA PHE A 194 -10.38 -8.77 17.93
C PHE A 194 -9.31 -9.76 18.43
N SER A 195 -9.68 -11.04 18.66
CA SER A 195 -8.77 -12.13 19.05
C SER A 195 -8.63 -13.16 17.95
N PHE A 196 -7.39 -13.49 17.55
CA PHE A 196 -7.11 -14.60 16.63
C PHE A 196 -5.94 -15.46 17.15
N HIS A 197 -6.04 -16.79 16.94
CA HIS A 197 -4.98 -17.76 17.25
C HIS A 197 -4.38 -18.29 15.95
N ILE A 198 -3.08 -18.07 15.73
CA ILE A 198 -2.33 -18.64 14.60
C ILE A 198 -1.06 -19.31 15.14
N GLN A 199 -0.74 -20.52 14.68
CA GLN A 199 0.49 -21.25 15.02
C GLN A 199 1.56 -21.08 13.93
N GLY A 200 2.72 -20.48 14.21
CA GLY A 200 3.86 -20.29 13.31
C GLY A 200 5.21 -20.38 14.03
N LYS A 201 6.31 -20.31 13.29
CA LYS A 201 7.68 -20.55 13.79
C LYS A 201 8.50 -19.28 14.09
N THR A 202 8.12 -18.14 13.54
CA THR A 202 8.80 -16.86 13.71
C THR A 202 8.06 -15.95 14.67
N GLN A 203 8.82 -15.19 15.47
CA GLN A 203 8.24 -14.18 16.34
C GLN A 203 7.93 -12.93 15.52
N ALA A 204 6.66 -12.59 15.40
CA ALA A 204 6.19 -11.36 14.77
C ALA A 204 5.22 -10.62 15.70
N GLN A 205 5.09 -9.32 15.51
CA GLN A 205 4.07 -8.51 16.17
C GLN A 205 3.10 -7.99 15.12
N LEU A 206 1.80 -8.15 15.37
CA LEU A 206 0.74 -7.51 14.58
C LEU A 206 0.17 -6.33 15.36
N LEU A 207 0.24 -5.16 14.77
CA LEU A 207 -0.27 -3.92 15.31
C LEU A 207 -1.41 -3.42 14.42
N ILE A 208 -2.62 -3.28 14.98
CA ILE A 208 -3.79 -2.77 14.27
C ILE A 208 -4.10 -1.37 14.78
N VAL A 209 -4.19 -0.41 13.87
CA VAL A 209 -4.50 0.98 14.16
C VAL A 209 -5.70 1.47 13.35
N ASP A 210 -6.52 2.30 13.94
CA ASP A 210 -7.66 2.95 13.27
C ASP A 210 -7.21 4.18 12.48
N ARG A 211 -7.89 4.49 11.36
CA ARG A 211 -7.57 5.66 10.54
C ARG A 211 -7.68 6.99 11.29
N ALA A 212 -8.55 7.07 12.28
CA ALA A 212 -8.69 8.25 13.12
C ALA A 212 -7.43 8.63 13.90
N LEU A 213 -6.49 7.70 14.09
CA LEU A 213 -5.24 7.93 14.84
C LEU A 213 -4.41 9.08 14.26
N ASP A 214 -4.37 9.21 12.95
CA ASP A 214 -3.67 10.28 12.23
C ASP A 214 -4.54 10.83 11.10
N PRO A 215 -5.39 11.84 11.38
CA PRO A 215 -6.20 12.48 10.35
C PRO A 215 -5.40 13.46 9.47
N VAL A 216 -4.19 13.82 9.88
CA VAL A 216 -3.35 14.85 9.22
C VAL A 216 -2.59 14.26 8.03
N SER A 217 -1.86 13.16 8.24
CA SER A 217 -0.96 12.59 7.22
C SER A 217 -1.63 12.30 5.87
N PRO A 218 -2.85 11.75 5.81
CA PRO A 218 -3.47 11.40 4.53
C PRO A 218 -4.04 12.58 3.74
N ILE A 219 -4.15 13.78 4.35
CA ILE A 219 -4.68 14.98 3.66
C ILE A 219 -3.63 16.06 3.41
N LEU A 220 -2.46 15.94 4.05
CA LEU A 220 -1.36 16.89 3.87
C LEU A 220 -0.71 16.71 2.49
N HIS A 221 -0.27 17.80 1.84
CA HIS A 221 0.61 17.69 0.69
C HIS A 221 1.97 17.17 1.12
N GLU A 222 2.28 15.95 0.69
CA GLU A 222 3.56 15.30 0.96
C GLU A 222 4.50 15.48 -0.25
N LEU A 223 5.70 15.99 -0.05
CA LEU A 223 6.62 16.34 -1.12
C LEU A 223 7.67 15.26 -1.42
N THR A 224 7.45 14.01 -1.01
CA THR A 224 8.19 12.87 -1.52
C THR A 224 7.63 12.43 -2.87
N TYR A 225 8.49 11.93 -3.73
CA TYR A 225 8.21 11.72 -5.16
C TYR A 225 6.96 10.87 -5.42
N GLN A 226 6.82 9.73 -4.74
CA GLN A 226 5.65 8.85 -4.90
C GLN A 226 4.37 9.50 -4.36
N ALA A 227 4.38 10.01 -3.13
CA ALA A 227 3.21 10.62 -2.54
C ALA A 227 2.72 11.82 -3.36
N MET A 228 3.66 12.66 -3.82
CA MET A 228 3.38 13.80 -4.67
C MET A 228 2.82 13.38 -6.04
N ALA A 229 3.34 12.30 -6.64
CA ALA A 229 2.87 11.80 -7.92
C ALA A 229 1.40 11.37 -7.86
N TYR A 230 1.01 10.60 -6.86
CA TYR A 230 -0.37 10.12 -6.72
C TYR A 230 -1.35 11.18 -6.17
N ASP A 231 -0.85 12.28 -5.62
CA ASP A 231 -1.68 13.43 -5.20
C ASP A 231 -1.95 14.40 -6.36
N LEU A 232 -0.91 14.77 -7.12
CA LEU A 232 -0.98 15.85 -8.10
C LEU A 232 -1.24 15.40 -9.55
N ILE A 233 -0.92 14.15 -9.88
CA ILE A 233 -1.04 13.61 -11.23
C ILE A 233 -2.15 12.53 -11.25
N PRO A 234 -2.99 12.49 -12.30
CA PRO A 234 -4.05 11.47 -12.42
C PRO A 234 -3.46 10.11 -12.80
N ILE A 235 -2.82 9.44 -11.85
CA ILE A 235 -2.28 8.09 -12.00
C ILE A 235 -3.35 7.09 -11.57
N LYS A 236 -3.75 6.21 -12.49
CA LYS A 236 -4.72 5.15 -12.22
C LYS A 236 -4.08 3.78 -12.44
N ASP A 237 -4.29 2.85 -11.50
CA ASP A 237 -3.71 1.49 -11.56
C ASP A 237 -2.20 1.51 -11.81
N ASN A 238 -1.49 2.44 -11.18
CA ASN A 238 -0.05 2.70 -11.33
C ASN A 238 0.36 3.12 -12.75
N ASN A 239 -0.57 3.50 -13.62
CA ASN A 239 -0.30 3.89 -14.99
C ASN A 239 -0.18 5.41 -15.12
N TYR A 240 0.99 5.90 -15.50
CA TYR A 240 1.30 7.29 -15.75
C TYR A 240 1.31 7.57 -17.24
N GLU A 241 0.44 8.47 -17.71
CA GLU A 241 0.40 8.95 -19.09
C GLU A 241 1.30 10.18 -19.26
N TYR A 242 2.23 10.16 -20.20
CA TYR A 242 3.13 11.27 -20.49
C TYR A 242 3.24 11.55 -21.99
N LYS A 243 3.62 12.79 -22.32
CA LYS A 243 3.79 13.24 -23.72
C LYS A 243 5.27 13.23 -24.10
N LEU A 244 5.57 12.73 -25.29
CA LEU A 244 6.88 12.87 -25.89
C LEU A 244 7.00 14.21 -26.64
N ASN A 245 8.25 14.57 -27.00
CA ASN A 245 8.55 15.81 -27.73
C ASN A 245 7.85 15.89 -29.12
N ASP A 246 7.44 14.76 -29.68
CA ASP A 246 6.69 14.68 -30.94
C ASP A 246 5.17 14.82 -30.74
N GLY A 247 4.72 15.06 -29.49
CA GLY A 247 3.31 15.19 -29.13
C GLY A 247 2.59 13.85 -28.93
N SER A 248 3.24 12.71 -29.17
CA SER A 248 2.64 11.39 -28.93
C SER A 248 2.50 11.12 -27.43
N LYS A 249 1.35 10.51 -27.05
CA LYS A 249 1.09 10.06 -25.70
C LYS A 249 1.65 8.65 -25.48
N LYS A 250 2.27 8.43 -24.35
CA LYS A 250 2.73 7.13 -23.89
C LYS A 250 2.34 6.88 -22.46
N GLU A 251 2.28 5.62 -22.11
CA GLU A 251 1.99 5.14 -20.78
C GLU A 251 3.19 4.44 -20.18
N ALA A 252 3.38 4.58 -18.89
CA ALA A 252 4.41 3.90 -18.12
C ALA A 252 3.83 3.37 -16.81
N LEU A 253 4.16 2.14 -16.48
CA LEU A 253 3.75 1.50 -15.24
C LEU A 253 4.77 1.83 -14.14
N LEU A 254 4.31 2.53 -13.09
CA LEU A 254 5.11 2.88 -11.91
C LEU A 254 5.06 1.74 -10.89
N ASN A 255 5.98 0.80 -11.00
CA ASN A 255 6.07 -0.34 -10.09
C ASN A 255 7.53 -0.73 -9.80
N GLU A 256 7.73 -1.75 -8.97
CA GLU A 256 9.07 -2.19 -8.55
C GLU A 256 9.89 -2.89 -9.64
N GLU A 257 9.36 -3.07 -10.84
CA GLU A 257 10.13 -3.48 -12.02
C GLU A 257 10.96 -2.33 -12.62
N ASP A 258 10.65 -1.10 -12.24
CA ASP A 258 11.42 0.08 -12.55
C ASP A 258 12.40 0.39 -11.41
N GLU A 259 13.68 0.06 -11.62
CA GLU A 259 14.74 0.27 -10.61
C GLU A 259 14.91 1.75 -10.26
N LEU A 260 14.64 2.65 -11.21
CA LEU A 260 14.72 4.07 -10.98
C LEU A 260 13.56 4.57 -10.13
N TRP A 261 12.34 4.05 -10.35
CA TRP A 261 11.20 4.28 -9.49
C TRP A 261 11.48 3.84 -8.04
N VAL A 262 11.96 2.62 -7.84
CA VAL A 262 12.30 2.10 -6.50
C VAL A 262 13.35 2.98 -5.80
N LYS A 263 14.31 3.51 -6.56
CA LYS A 263 15.33 4.41 -6.01
C LYS A 263 14.78 5.78 -5.63
N LEU A 264 13.89 6.36 -6.46
CA LEU A 264 13.44 7.76 -6.34
C LEU A 264 12.19 7.93 -5.49
N ARG A 265 11.30 6.94 -5.44
CA ARG A 265 9.93 7.06 -4.92
C ARG A 265 9.81 7.67 -3.53
N HIS A 266 10.76 7.41 -2.65
CA HIS A 266 10.76 7.90 -1.27
C HIS A 266 11.62 9.17 -1.06
N MET A 267 12.31 9.63 -2.09
CA MET A 267 13.11 10.85 -2.02
C MET A 267 12.23 12.10 -2.05
N HIS A 268 12.65 13.14 -1.37
CA HIS A 268 12.03 14.46 -1.48
C HIS A 268 12.16 14.99 -2.93
N ILE A 269 11.14 15.71 -3.42
CA ILE A 269 11.14 16.20 -4.81
C ILE A 269 12.35 17.07 -5.14
N ALA A 270 12.87 17.84 -4.18
CA ALA A 270 14.08 18.64 -4.37
C ALA A 270 15.33 17.78 -4.65
N GLU A 271 15.43 16.60 -4.04
CA GLU A 271 16.52 15.65 -4.30
C GLU A 271 16.35 15.00 -5.67
N VAL A 272 15.11 14.63 -6.01
CA VAL A 272 14.79 14.04 -7.33
C VAL A 272 15.12 15.03 -8.45
N THR A 273 14.68 16.29 -8.33
CA THR A 273 14.96 17.33 -9.33
C THR A 273 16.46 17.62 -9.45
N GLY A 274 17.22 17.52 -8.36
CA GLY A 274 18.67 17.61 -8.38
C GLY A 274 19.36 16.48 -9.17
N GLN A 275 18.71 15.32 -9.35
CA GLN A 275 19.22 14.21 -10.16
C GLN A 275 18.83 14.31 -11.65
N ILE A 276 17.78 15.08 -12.00
CA ILE A 276 17.28 15.20 -13.38
C ILE A 276 18.35 15.66 -14.38
N PRO A 277 19.18 16.69 -14.10
CA PRO A 277 20.23 17.12 -15.05
C PRO A 277 21.20 15.98 -15.41
N LYS A 278 21.55 15.12 -14.43
CA LYS A 278 22.39 13.97 -14.65
C LYS A 278 21.71 12.95 -15.55
N LEU A 279 20.43 12.65 -15.29
CA LEU A 279 19.62 11.74 -16.12
C LEU A 279 19.49 12.25 -17.57
N VAL A 280 19.22 13.54 -17.75
CA VAL A 280 19.13 14.19 -19.08
C VAL A 280 20.48 14.09 -19.82
N LYS A 281 21.61 14.37 -19.13
CA LYS A 281 22.94 14.24 -19.72
C LYS A 281 23.24 12.82 -20.15
N GLU A 282 22.89 11.82 -19.36
CA GLU A 282 23.07 10.41 -19.71
C GLU A 282 22.18 10.01 -20.93
N ILE A 283 20.96 10.57 -21.04
CA ILE A 283 20.09 10.38 -22.17
C ILE A 283 20.70 11.00 -23.45
N SER A 284 21.23 12.21 -23.35
CA SER A 284 21.83 12.94 -24.47
C SER A 284 23.10 12.30 -24.96
N ALA A 285 24.03 11.95 -24.07
CA ALA A 285 25.28 11.27 -24.43
C ALA A 285 25.02 9.97 -25.21
N ASN A 286 24.04 9.20 -24.77
CA ASN A 286 23.65 7.96 -25.44
C ASN A 286 22.98 8.18 -26.82
N ARG A 287 22.35 9.36 -27.05
CA ARG A 287 21.83 9.72 -28.38
C ARG A 287 22.95 10.10 -29.36
N ASP A 288 23.99 10.77 -28.87
CA ASP A 288 25.11 11.21 -29.68
C ASP A 288 26.02 10.03 -30.06
N GLU A 289 26.24 9.06 -29.16
CA GLU A 289 26.90 7.80 -29.51
C GLU A 289 26.16 7.02 -30.59
N LYS A 290 24.81 7.04 -30.62
CA LYS A 290 24.03 6.45 -31.71
C LYS A 290 24.25 7.15 -33.04
N LYS A 291 24.34 8.48 -33.09
CA LYS A 291 24.60 9.24 -34.32
C LYS A 291 26.01 9.00 -34.86
N GLN A 292 27.00 8.78 -33.98
CA GLN A 292 28.38 8.46 -34.37
C GLN A 292 28.55 7.00 -34.78
N ALA A 293 27.72 6.07 -34.27
CA ALA A 293 27.79 4.65 -34.62
C ALA A 293 27.26 4.33 -36.03
N ASP A 294 26.48 5.21 -36.65
CA ASP A 294 26.00 5.05 -38.03
C ASP A 294 27.15 5.18 -39.10
N GLY A 295 28.34 5.58 -38.67
CA GLY A 295 29.47 5.81 -39.57
C GLY A 295 30.46 4.65 -39.80
N LYS A 296 30.69 3.73 -38.86
CA LYS A 296 31.57 2.54 -39.02
C LYS A 296 31.37 1.52 -37.88
N ILE A 297 30.51 0.56 -38.06
CA ILE A 297 30.35 -0.54 -37.12
C ILE A 297 30.90 -1.84 -37.68
N THR A 298 31.88 -2.47 -37.02
CA THR A 298 32.31 -3.83 -37.32
C THR A 298 31.22 -4.84 -36.92
N ILE A 299 31.06 -5.94 -37.68
CA ILE A 299 30.03 -6.98 -37.45
C ILE A 299 30.07 -7.53 -36.02
N GLY A 300 31.24 -7.60 -35.38
CA GLY A 300 31.38 -8.00 -33.97
C GLY A 300 30.84 -6.99 -32.96
N GLY A 301 31.00 -5.68 -33.22
CA GLY A 301 30.45 -4.59 -32.41
C GLY A 301 28.92 -4.51 -32.54
N LEU A 302 28.37 -4.78 -33.71
CA LEU A 302 26.92 -4.84 -33.94
C LEU A 302 26.25 -5.97 -33.14
N SER A 303 26.88 -7.15 -33.08
CA SER A 303 26.37 -8.30 -32.32
C SER A 303 26.37 -8.05 -30.81
N GLN A 304 27.39 -7.37 -30.25
CA GLN A 304 27.42 -6.99 -28.84
C GLN A 304 26.41 -5.87 -28.52
N LEU A 305 26.25 -4.89 -29.40
CA LEU A 305 25.23 -3.83 -29.29
C LEU A 305 23.81 -4.41 -29.34
N MET A 306 23.53 -5.34 -30.25
CA MET A 306 22.22 -5.99 -30.33
C MET A 306 21.87 -6.81 -29.09
N LYS A 307 22.83 -7.49 -28.46
CA LYS A 307 22.65 -8.21 -27.18
C LYS A 307 22.37 -7.26 -25.99
N LYS A 308 22.94 -6.05 -26.00
CA LYS A 308 22.69 -5.02 -24.96
C LYS A 308 21.46 -4.16 -25.22
N MET A 309 20.90 -4.16 -26.43
CA MET A 309 19.80 -3.27 -26.83
C MET A 309 18.51 -3.36 -25.99
N PRO A 310 18.00 -4.53 -25.59
CA PRO A 310 16.73 -4.56 -24.82
C PRO A 310 16.85 -3.91 -23.45
N GLY A 311 17.93 -4.23 -22.70
CA GLY A 311 18.19 -3.62 -21.39
C GLY A 311 18.45 -2.12 -21.49
N PHE A 312 19.22 -1.70 -22.47
CA PHE A 312 19.52 -0.30 -22.74
C PHE A 312 18.27 0.51 -23.10
N ARG A 313 17.40 -0.02 -23.98
CA ARG A 313 16.13 0.63 -24.29
C ARG A 313 15.23 0.79 -23.07
N LYS A 314 15.16 -0.25 -22.24
CA LYS A 314 14.39 -0.20 -20.98
C LYS A 314 14.89 0.92 -20.06
N GLN A 315 16.20 0.99 -19.80
CA GLN A 315 16.79 2.03 -18.95
C GLN A 315 16.55 3.44 -19.51
N MET A 316 16.67 3.61 -20.84
CA MET A 316 16.43 4.91 -21.48
C MET A 316 14.96 5.33 -21.39
N THR A 317 14.03 4.38 -21.55
CA THR A 317 12.60 4.65 -21.36
C THR A 317 12.31 5.04 -19.92
N GLN A 318 12.83 4.31 -18.94
CA GLN A 318 12.69 4.64 -17.53
C GLN A 318 13.19 6.05 -17.20
N LYS A 319 14.40 6.41 -17.65
CA LYS A 319 14.93 7.78 -17.46
C LYS A 319 14.02 8.85 -18.06
N THR A 320 13.51 8.62 -19.28
CA THR A 320 12.59 9.57 -19.94
C THR A 320 11.29 9.73 -19.16
N VAL A 321 10.71 8.64 -18.67
CA VAL A 321 9.49 8.65 -17.84
C VAL A 321 9.72 9.51 -16.60
N HIS A 322 10.82 9.30 -15.88
CA HIS A 322 11.08 10.03 -14.62
C HIS A 322 11.46 11.49 -14.83
N VAL A 323 12.08 11.84 -15.96
CA VAL A 323 12.27 13.25 -16.35
C VAL A 323 10.92 13.91 -16.55
N SER A 324 10.04 13.29 -17.35
CA SER A 324 8.69 13.83 -17.64
C SER A 324 7.84 13.94 -16.35
N LEU A 325 7.84 12.90 -15.52
CA LEU A 325 7.07 12.92 -14.28
C LEU A 325 7.56 14.01 -13.31
N ALA A 326 8.89 14.18 -13.16
CA ALA A 326 9.43 15.23 -12.31
C ALA A 326 9.12 16.63 -12.84
N GLU A 327 9.15 16.83 -14.16
CA GLU A 327 8.76 18.10 -14.80
C GLU A 327 7.27 18.40 -14.57
N ASP A 328 6.39 17.43 -14.75
CA ASP A 328 4.95 17.56 -14.50
C ASP A 328 4.69 17.92 -13.03
N LEU A 329 5.32 17.22 -12.09
CA LEU A 329 5.19 17.47 -10.67
C LEU A 329 5.64 18.89 -10.29
N MET A 330 6.79 19.31 -10.78
CA MET A 330 7.31 20.67 -10.51
C MET A 330 6.43 21.75 -11.12
N SER A 331 5.85 21.50 -12.31
CA SER A 331 4.89 22.42 -12.92
C SER A 331 3.63 22.60 -12.07
N HIS A 332 3.07 21.51 -11.52
CA HIS A 332 1.92 21.54 -10.62
C HIS A 332 2.27 22.23 -9.29
N PHE A 333 3.41 21.88 -8.71
CA PHE A 333 3.88 22.44 -7.44
C PHE A 333 4.03 23.95 -7.50
N GLN A 334 4.77 24.47 -8.49
CA GLN A 334 5.03 25.90 -8.64
C GLN A 334 3.77 26.74 -8.92
N LYS A 335 2.81 26.17 -9.65
CA LYS A 335 1.57 26.89 -9.99
C LYS A 335 0.62 27.02 -8.80
N ASN A 336 0.44 25.95 -8.03
CA ASN A 336 -0.72 25.84 -7.13
C ASN A 336 -0.35 25.47 -5.69
N VAL A 337 0.72 24.72 -5.43
CA VAL A 337 0.91 23.97 -4.19
C VAL A 337 1.97 24.59 -3.26
N GLU A 338 2.99 25.27 -3.80
CA GLU A 338 4.13 25.78 -3.01
C GLU A 338 3.71 26.68 -1.84
N LYS A 339 2.83 27.65 -2.09
CA LYS A 339 2.34 28.58 -1.05
C LYS A 339 1.45 27.88 -0.02
N LEU A 340 0.72 26.86 -0.47
CA LEU A 340 -0.18 26.08 0.35
C LEU A 340 0.60 25.19 1.32
N CYS A 341 1.66 24.51 0.85
CA CYS A 341 2.47 23.62 1.68
C CYS A 341 3.05 24.29 2.92
N LYS A 342 3.46 25.56 2.83
CA LYS A 342 3.95 26.28 4.01
C LYS A 342 2.87 26.41 5.09
N ALA A 343 1.69 26.87 4.71
CA ALA A 343 0.58 27.03 5.64
C ALA A 343 0.13 25.69 6.24
N GLU A 344 0.06 24.64 5.41
CA GLU A 344 -0.29 23.30 5.85
C GLU A 344 0.70 22.74 6.87
N GLN A 345 2.02 22.92 6.62
CA GLN A 345 3.05 22.45 7.55
C GLN A 345 3.00 23.22 8.88
N ASP A 346 2.79 24.55 8.83
CA ASP A 346 2.67 25.37 10.03
C ASP A 346 1.45 24.95 10.87
N LEU A 347 0.31 24.64 10.23
CA LEU A 347 -0.89 24.15 10.90
C LEU A 347 -0.71 22.73 11.46
N ALA A 348 -0.11 21.83 10.69
CA ALA A 348 0.06 20.43 11.07
C ALA A 348 1.07 20.28 12.23
N VAL A 349 2.21 20.96 12.14
CA VAL A 349 3.28 20.92 13.14
C VAL A 349 2.94 21.79 14.37
N GLY A 350 2.16 22.86 14.18
CA GLY A 350 1.85 23.84 15.22
C GLY A 350 2.97 24.85 15.47
N ALA A 351 3.98 24.86 14.60
CA ALA A 351 5.10 25.80 14.61
C ALA A 351 5.52 26.18 13.19
N ASP A 352 6.08 27.37 12.99
CA ASP A 352 6.64 27.82 11.72
C ASP A 352 8.01 27.15 11.42
N ALA A 353 8.61 27.53 10.30
CA ALA A 353 9.90 26.97 9.88
C ALA A 353 11.07 27.38 10.79
N GLU A 354 10.92 28.46 11.54
CA GLU A 354 11.88 28.96 12.54
C GLU A 354 11.66 28.34 13.93
N GLY A 355 10.69 27.41 14.05
CA GLY A 355 10.35 26.73 15.31
C GLY A 355 9.47 27.55 16.24
N GLN A 356 8.94 28.70 15.81
CA GLN A 356 8.05 29.51 16.62
C GLN A 356 6.64 28.95 16.60
N LYS A 357 6.05 28.78 17.78
CA LYS A 357 4.69 28.26 17.92
C LYS A 357 3.68 29.14 17.19
N VAL A 358 2.81 28.54 16.39
CA VAL A 358 1.68 29.20 15.75
C VAL A 358 0.68 29.65 16.81
N LYS A 359 0.62 30.98 17.08
CA LYS A 359 -0.26 31.55 18.10
C LYS A 359 -1.69 31.73 17.61
N ASP A 360 -1.86 31.99 16.33
CA ASP A 360 -3.16 32.22 15.69
C ASP A 360 -3.24 31.42 14.37
N PRO A 361 -3.75 30.19 14.42
CA PRO A 361 -3.90 29.35 13.23
C PRO A 361 -4.77 29.98 12.13
N MET A 362 -5.73 30.88 12.48
CA MET A 362 -6.55 31.56 11.48
C MET A 362 -5.71 32.52 10.60
N ARG A 363 -4.71 33.15 11.17
CA ARG A 363 -3.78 33.98 10.38
C ARG A 363 -3.00 33.16 9.36
N THR A 364 -2.70 31.93 9.67
CA THR A 364 -2.02 31.01 8.74
C THR A 364 -2.96 30.53 7.65
N LEU A 365 -4.23 30.23 7.99
CA LEU A 365 -5.24 29.74 7.05
C LEU A 365 -5.75 30.82 6.09
N LEU A 366 -6.00 32.03 6.57
CA LEU A 366 -6.69 33.11 5.83
C LEU A 366 -6.06 33.42 4.45
N PRO A 367 -4.74 33.53 4.30
CA PRO A 367 -4.10 33.77 3.00
C PRO A 367 -4.40 32.66 1.99
N VAL A 368 -4.49 31.39 2.44
CA VAL A 368 -4.83 30.24 1.59
C VAL A 368 -6.26 30.35 1.07
N LEU A 369 -7.21 30.73 1.94
CA LEU A 369 -8.61 30.86 1.55
C LEU A 369 -8.84 32.02 0.56
N LEU A 370 -8.07 33.08 0.66
CA LEU A 370 -8.17 34.25 -0.22
C LEU A 370 -7.50 34.05 -1.59
N HIS A 371 -6.59 33.08 -1.72
CA HIS A 371 -5.98 32.74 -3.00
C HIS A 371 -6.91 31.86 -3.86
N PRO A 372 -6.77 31.89 -5.21
CA PRO A 372 -7.54 31.06 -6.12
C PRO A 372 -7.05 29.61 -6.17
N HIS A 373 -6.94 28.94 -5.01
CA HIS A 373 -6.69 27.52 -4.92
C HIS A 373 -7.93 26.69 -5.31
N ASP A 374 -7.72 25.45 -5.70
CA ASP A 374 -8.81 24.49 -5.93
C ASP A 374 -9.62 24.28 -4.64
N THR A 375 -10.91 23.98 -4.80
CA THR A 375 -11.82 23.73 -3.67
C THR A 375 -11.32 22.60 -2.77
N THR A 376 -10.80 21.54 -3.36
CA THR A 376 -10.22 20.40 -2.63
C THR A 376 -9.05 20.83 -1.75
N ASP A 377 -8.15 21.68 -2.26
CA ASP A 377 -7.00 22.19 -1.52
C ASP A 377 -7.44 23.10 -0.36
N LYS A 378 -8.48 23.92 -0.58
CA LYS A 378 -9.06 24.73 0.49
C LYS A 378 -9.72 23.89 1.58
N ILE A 379 -10.43 22.81 1.22
CA ILE A 379 -11.00 21.87 2.18
C ILE A 379 -9.89 21.23 3.03
N ARG A 380 -8.79 20.80 2.41
CA ARG A 380 -7.62 20.23 3.12
C ARG A 380 -7.06 21.22 4.14
N ALA A 381 -6.83 22.47 3.73
CA ALA A 381 -6.33 23.52 4.61
C ALA A 381 -7.29 23.83 5.77
N VAL A 382 -8.60 23.87 5.52
CA VAL A 382 -9.62 24.05 6.57
C VAL A 382 -9.63 22.88 7.54
N LEU A 383 -9.51 21.66 7.06
CA LEU A 383 -9.41 20.46 7.92
C LEU A 383 -8.16 20.50 8.80
N LEU A 384 -6.99 20.83 8.23
CA LEU A 384 -5.75 20.99 9.00
C LEU A 384 -5.87 22.07 10.07
N TYR A 385 -6.53 23.17 9.77
CA TYR A 385 -6.84 24.20 10.76
C TYR A 385 -7.72 23.66 11.89
N ILE A 386 -8.81 22.94 11.58
CA ILE A 386 -9.71 22.34 12.56
C ILE A 386 -8.95 21.32 13.44
N PHE A 387 -8.12 20.46 12.82
CA PHE A 387 -7.33 19.46 13.53
C PHE A 387 -6.25 20.07 14.43
N SER A 388 -5.66 21.21 14.03
CA SER A 388 -4.68 21.94 14.85
C SER A 388 -5.29 22.42 16.17
N LEU A 389 -6.57 22.78 16.14
CA LEU A 389 -7.34 23.28 17.29
C LEU A 389 -8.06 22.16 18.07
N ASN A 390 -8.00 20.93 17.58
CA ASN A 390 -8.82 19.82 18.12
C ASN A 390 -10.34 20.13 18.11
N GLY A 391 -10.80 20.68 16.99
CA GLY A 391 -12.18 21.14 16.77
C GLY A 391 -12.33 22.66 16.81
N THR A 392 -13.43 23.16 16.26
CA THR A 392 -13.73 24.60 16.20
C THR A 392 -15.17 24.87 16.63
N THR A 393 -15.54 26.15 16.80
CA THR A 393 -16.93 26.52 17.15
C THR A 393 -17.86 26.35 15.94
N ALA A 394 -19.15 26.08 16.18
CA ALA A 394 -20.14 25.94 15.12
C ALA A 394 -20.25 27.20 14.25
N GLU A 395 -20.15 28.38 14.85
CA GLU A 395 -20.18 29.65 14.13
C GLU A 395 -18.99 29.79 13.17
N ASN A 396 -17.78 29.50 13.67
CA ASN A 396 -16.57 29.56 12.85
C ASN A 396 -16.60 28.51 11.73
N LEU A 397 -17.04 27.28 12.03
CA LEU A 397 -17.17 26.22 11.05
C LEU A 397 -18.12 26.61 9.92
N ASN A 398 -19.29 27.19 10.22
CA ASN A 398 -20.24 27.66 9.21
C ASN A 398 -19.63 28.75 8.32
N LYS A 399 -18.89 29.71 8.91
CA LYS A 399 -18.19 30.74 8.14
C LYS A 399 -17.14 30.15 7.21
N LEU A 400 -16.39 29.14 7.65
CA LEU A 400 -15.40 28.43 6.83
C LEU A 400 -16.04 27.69 5.66
N ILE A 401 -17.14 26.95 5.91
CA ILE A 401 -17.92 26.24 4.88
C ILE A 401 -18.41 27.20 3.81
N GLN A 402 -19.01 28.33 4.22
CA GLN A 402 -19.49 29.37 3.31
C GLN A 402 -18.34 29.99 2.50
N HIS A 403 -17.19 30.25 3.15
CA HIS A 403 -16.03 30.84 2.48
C HIS A 403 -15.43 29.93 1.41
N VAL A 404 -15.43 28.61 1.64
CA VAL A 404 -14.97 27.61 0.68
C VAL A 404 -16.05 27.28 -0.37
N LYS A 405 -17.29 27.70 -0.15
CA LYS A 405 -18.45 27.50 -1.04
C LYS A 405 -18.82 26.01 -1.21
N ILE A 406 -18.91 25.32 -0.07
CA ILE A 406 -19.28 23.88 -0.02
C ILE A 406 -20.49 23.63 0.88
N GLU A 407 -21.45 24.57 0.91
CA GLU A 407 -22.64 24.45 1.76
C GLU A 407 -23.41 23.16 1.49
N ASP A 408 -23.58 22.80 0.22
CA ASP A 408 -24.27 21.58 -0.22
C ASP A 408 -23.39 20.31 -0.10
N GLU A 409 -22.10 20.50 0.08
CA GLU A 409 -21.08 19.44 0.14
C GLU A 409 -20.31 19.45 1.47
N SER A 410 -20.90 20.02 2.51
CA SER A 410 -20.28 20.18 3.85
C SER A 410 -19.88 18.85 4.49
N GLY A 411 -20.38 17.71 3.99
CA GLY A 411 -19.99 16.38 4.39
C GLY A 411 -18.49 16.10 4.27
N TYR A 412 -17.76 16.74 3.34
CA TYR A 412 -16.30 16.67 3.26
C TYR A 412 -15.60 17.08 4.57
N ILE A 413 -16.23 17.92 5.37
CA ILE A 413 -15.69 18.38 6.66
C ILE A 413 -16.45 17.72 7.82
N LEU A 414 -17.79 17.74 7.79
CA LEU A 414 -18.61 17.32 8.93
C LEU A 414 -18.53 15.83 9.22
N ASN A 415 -18.31 15.00 8.20
CA ASN A 415 -18.38 13.55 8.33
C ASN A 415 -17.13 12.94 9.00
N TRP A 416 -16.07 13.69 9.21
CA TRP A 416 -14.94 13.25 10.04
C TRP A 416 -15.35 12.87 11.47
N LYS A 417 -16.48 13.42 11.97
CA LYS A 417 -17.09 13.01 13.25
C LYS A 417 -17.36 11.50 13.33
N HIS A 418 -17.66 10.84 12.19
CA HIS A 418 -17.96 9.40 12.14
C HIS A 418 -16.72 8.53 12.38
N LEU A 419 -15.54 9.08 12.14
CA LEU A 419 -14.26 8.47 12.52
C LEU A 419 -13.89 8.79 13.98
N GLY A 420 -14.67 9.61 14.69
CA GLY A 420 -14.34 10.08 16.04
C GLY A 420 -13.36 11.27 16.06
N VAL A 421 -13.07 11.86 14.90
CA VAL A 421 -12.21 13.05 14.81
C VAL A 421 -13.00 14.30 15.22
N PRO A 422 -12.52 15.10 16.18
CA PRO A 422 -13.23 16.28 16.64
C PRO A 422 -13.31 17.38 15.57
N ILE A 423 -14.52 17.72 15.15
CA ILE A 423 -14.80 18.85 14.25
C ILE A 423 -15.36 20.05 15.01
N LEU A 424 -16.25 19.79 15.96
CA LEU A 424 -16.79 20.80 16.86
C LEU A 424 -16.15 20.70 18.25
N SER A 425 -15.78 21.84 18.81
CA SER A 425 -15.28 21.92 20.20
C SER A 425 -16.44 21.72 21.17
N THR A 426 -16.65 20.50 21.65
CA THR A 426 -17.58 20.19 22.72
C THR A 426 -16.82 19.69 23.94
N VAL A 427 -17.21 20.14 25.14
CA VAL A 427 -16.54 19.81 26.41
C VAL A 427 -16.45 18.29 26.67
N SER A 428 -17.39 17.52 26.13
CA SER A 428 -17.47 16.07 26.32
C SER A 428 -16.46 15.28 25.44
N LEU A 429 -16.10 15.79 24.25
CA LEU A 429 -15.19 15.11 23.33
C LEU A 429 -13.71 15.34 23.62
N MET A 430 -13.37 16.38 24.41
CA MET A 430 -11.97 16.62 24.82
C MET A 430 -11.34 15.49 25.66
N LEU A 431 -12.16 14.60 26.22
CA LEU A 431 -11.70 13.49 27.05
C LEU A 431 -11.38 12.21 26.27
N SER A 432 -11.83 12.08 25.00
CA SER A 432 -11.71 10.84 24.25
C SER A 432 -10.60 10.84 23.18
N PHE A 433 -10.21 11.99 22.64
CA PHE A 433 -9.16 12.07 21.62
C PHE A 433 -7.81 12.42 22.26
N ARG A 434 -7.10 11.40 22.74
CA ARG A 434 -5.72 11.57 23.20
C ARG A 434 -4.80 11.74 22.00
N LYS A 435 -4.23 12.93 21.81
CA LYS A 435 -3.10 13.09 20.89
C LYS A 435 -1.96 12.17 21.32
N GLN A 436 -1.50 11.33 20.44
CA GLN A 436 -0.32 10.51 20.70
C GLN A 436 0.90 11.41 20.97
N PRO A 437 1.74 11.07 21.94
CA PRO A 437 2.97 11.81 22.18
C PRO A 437 3.84 11.74 20.92
N ARG A 438 4.40 12.88 20.52
CA ARG A 438 5.22 12.99 19.33
C ARG A 438 6.69 12.97 19.70
N LYS A 439 7.49 12.21 18.93
CA LYS A 439 8.96 12.24 19.09
C LYS A 439 9.51 13.59 18.65
N ASP A 440 10.42 14.16 19.43
CA ASP A 440 11.20 15.32 19.01
C ASP A 440 12.17 14.91 17.91
N ARG A 441 12.12 15.63 16.79
CA ARG A 441 12.98 15.47 15.63
C ARG A 441 13.62 16.79 15.19
N SER A 442 13.73 17.74 16.12
CA SER A 442 14.31 19.06 15.86
C SER A 442 15.80 19.00 15.48
N ASP A 443 16.47 17.90 15.80
CA ASP A 443 17.86 17.61 15.42
C ASP A 443 18.03 17.14 13.97
N LYS A 444 16.93 16.80 13.27
CA LYS A 444 16.98 16.34 11.88
C LYS A 444 16.81 17.51 10.92
N GLU A 445 17.71 17.61 9.95
CA GLU A 445 17.53 18.52 8.83
C GLU A 445 16.28 18.13 8.04
N THR A 446 15.37 19.08 7.88
CA THR A 446 14.14 18.92 7.09
C THR A 446 13.95 20.12 6.16
N TYR A 447 13.22 19.92 5.09
CA TYR A 447 12.78 21.01 4.22
C TYR A 447 11.70 21.83 4.92
N ASN A 448 11.76 23.18 4.83
CA ASN A 448 10.80 24.09 5.47
C ASN A 448 9.33 23.78 5.15
N VAL A 449 9.09 23.21 3.96
CA VAL A 449 7.75 22.86 3.46
C VAL A 449 7.46 21.35 3.57
N SER A 450 8.27 20.59 4.34
CA SER A 450 8.11 19.15 4.53
C SER A 450 8.65 18.72 5.90
N ARG A 451 8.00 19.20 6.97
CA ARG A 451 8.41 19.02 8.38
C ARG A 451 7.56 17.98 9.12
N TRP A 452 6.34 17.75 8.64
CA TRP A 452 5.45 16.80 9.27
C TRP A 452 5.98 15.37 9.10
N THR A 453 5.96 14.62 10.19
CA THR A 453 6.21 13.17 10.17
C THR A 453 4.92 12.44 10.52
N PRO A 454 4.46 11.44 9.75
CA PRO A 454 3.28 10.66 10.09
C PRO A 454 3.36 10.04 11.50
N VAL A 455 2.24 10.09 12.22
CA VAL A 455 2.14 9.57 13.61
C VAL A 455 2.54 8.09 13.68
N ILE A 456 2.18 7.36 12.65
CA ILE A 456 2.46 5.92 12.54
C ILE A 456 3.97 5.60 12.59
N LYS A 457 4.83 6.53 12.18
CA LYS A 457 6.29 6.35 12.28
C LYS A 457 6.76 6.31 13.72
N ASP A 458 6.24 7.22 14.56
CA ASP A 458 6.56 7.22 16.00
C ASP A 458 6.16 5.89 16.64
N ILE A 459 4.96 5.38 16.28
CA ILE A 459 4.43 4.11 16.78
C ILE A 459 5.28 2.92 16.31
N MET A 460 5.65 2.86 15.03
CA MET A 460 6.50 1.80 14.51
C MET A 460 7.89 1.78 15.17
N GLU A 461 8.50 2.95 15.35
CA GLU A 461 9.77 3.08 16.06
C GLU A 461 9.66 2.60 17.51
N ASP A 462 8.59 2.99 18.23
CA ASP A 462 8.35 2.57 19.61
C ASP A 462 8.02 1.08 19.72
N ALA A 463 7.28 0.53 18.75
CA ALA A 463 7.01 -0.91 18.69
C ALA A 463 8.31 -1.71 18.50
N VAL A 464 9.16 -1.31 17.55
CA VAL A 464 10.43 -1.98 17.25
C VAL A 464 11.41 -1.87 18.44
N GLU A 465 11.37 -0.75 19.16
CA GLU A 465 12.18 -0.51 20.36
C GLU A 465 11.55 -1.08 21.65
N ASN A 466 10.37 -1.72 21.54
CA ASN A 466 9.59 -2.23 22.67
C ASN A 466 9.28 -1.16 23.75
N LYS A 467 8.91 0.04 23.29
CA LYS A 467 8.59 1.20 24.13
C LYS A 467 7.10 1.54 24.17
N LEU A 468 6.25 0.78 23.44
CA LEU A 468 4.80 0.98 23.50
C LEU A 468 4.28 0.68 24.91
N GLU A 469 3.56 1.63 25.50
CA GLU A 469 2.97 1.45 26.81
C GLU A 469 1.80 0.47 26.76
N VAL A 470 1.84 -0.61 27.54
CA VAL A 470 0.81 -1.65 27.57
C VAL A 470 -0.57 -1.09 27.93
N LYS A 471 -0.64 0.03 28.64
CA LYS A 471 -1.90 0.71 29.00
C LYS A 471 -2.62 1.28 27.76
N ASP A 472 -1.85 1.84 26.83
CA ASP A 472 -2.39 2.45 25.59
C ASP A 472 -2.43 1.42 24.45
N TRP A 473 -1.58 0.39 24.54
CA TRP A 473 -1.41 -0.68 23.54
C TRP A 473 -1.52 -2.06 24.19
N PRO A 474 -2.71 -2.45 24.69
CA PRO A 474 -2.89 -3.74 25.37
C PRO A 474 -2.72 -4.90 24.40
N TYR A 475 -2.04 -5.96 24.87
CA TYR A 475 -1.99 -7.22 24.15
C TYR A 475 -3.34 -7.92 24.19
N GLN A 476 -3.76 -8.46 23.06
CA GLN A 476 -4.99 -9.26 22.93
C GLN A 476 -4.69 -10.77 22.90
N SER A 477 -3.44 -11.15 22.62
CA SER A 477 -2.94 -12.52 22.77
C SER A 477 -1.91 -12.57 23.90
N GLU A 478 -1.58 -13.78 24.36
CA GLU A 478 -0.48 -13.94 25.29
C GLU A 478 0.81 -13.34 24.69
N CYS A 479 1.37 -12.36 25.40
CA CYS A 479 2.63 -11.77 24.99
C CYS A 479 3.74 -12.81 25.14
N PRO A 480 4.54 -13.08 24.10
CA PRO A 480 5.69 -13.94 24.25
C PRO A 480 6.59 -13.45 25.39
N SER A 481 7.07 -14.36 26.23
CA SER A 481 7.87 -14.01 27.42
C SER A 481 9.12 -13.16 27.11
N ALA A 482 9.61 -13.24 25.86
CA ALA A 482 10.70 -12.40 25.36
C ALA A 482 10.35 -10.90 25.25
N TRP A 483 9.06 -10.55 25.17
CA TRP A 483 8.57 -9.16 25.05
C TRP A 483 8.30 -8.49 26.38
N ASN A 484 8.12 -9.28 27.46
CA ASN A 484 7.70 -8.77 28.75
C ASN A 484 8.82 -8.13 29.58
N GLY A 485 10.03 -7.93 29.05
CA GLY A 485 11.13 -7.31 29.81
C GLY A 485 11.49 -8.04 31.12
N SER A 486 10.77 -9.08 31.51
CA SER A 486 11.03 -9.88 32.71
C SER A 486 12.15 -10.87 32.39
N ARG A 487 13.38 -10.42 32.60
CA ARG A 487 14.60 -11.23 32.52
C ARG A 487 14.66 -12.28 33.62
N ALA A 488 13.91 -13.34 33.48
CA ALA A 488 14.29 -14.60 34.12
C ALA A 488 15.25 -15.32 33.17
N VAL A 489 16.48 -14.88 33.10
CA VAL A 489 17.54 -15.58 32.37
C VAL A 489 17.89 -16.82 33.16
N SER A 490 17.59 -18.01 32.62
CA SER A 490 18.07 -19.27 33.19
C SER A 490 19.59 -19.21 33.33
N ALA A 491 20.10 -19.46 34.54
CA ALA A 491 21.54 -19.47 34.83
C ALA A 491 22.34 -20.48 33.96
N ARG A 492 21.66 -21.35 33.21
CA ARG A 492 22.26 -22.33 32.29
C ARG A 492 22.49 -21.80 30.85
N GLN A 493 21.97 -20.62 30.52
CA GLN A 493 22.13 -20.03 29.17
C GLN A 493 23.37 -19.14 29.00
N LYS A 494 24.29 -19.11 29.97
CA LYS A 494 25.51 -18.27 29.95
C LYS A 494 26.58 -18.62 28.93
N HIS A 495 26.38 -19.62 28.05
CA HIS A 495 27.46 -20.12 27.17
C HIS A 495 27.18 -20.08 25.66
N LYS A 496 26.15 -19.38 25.20
CA LYS A 496 26.09 -18.94 23.78
C LYS A 496 25.89 -17.44 23.81
N GLY A 497 26.90 -16.72 23.36
CA GLY A 497 26.89 -15.26 23.28
C GLY A 497 25.77 -14.76 22.35
N SER A 498 24.59 -14.66 22.89
CA SER A 498 23.53 -13.82 22.32
C SER A 498 23.91 -12.38 22.66
N SER A 499 24.12 -11.57 21.64
CA SER A 499 24.34 -10.13 21.82
C SER A 499 23.10 -9.51 22.49
N PRO A 500 23.21 -8.37 23.20
CA PRO A 500 22.05 -7.62 23.71
C PRO A 500 21.04 -7.25 22.63
N ASP A 501 21.43 -7.33 21.35
CA ASP A 501 20.57 -7.08 20.18
C ASP A 501 19.61 -8.23 19.86
N ASP A 502 19.86 -9.46 20.33
CA ASP A 502 18.95 -10.62 20.18
C ASP A 502 17.68 -10.55 21.07
N LEU A 503 17.58 -9.52 21.91
CA LEU A 503 16.46 -9.30 22.84
C LEU A 503 15.47 -8.23 22.36
N ARG A 504 15.66 -7.69 21.15
CA ARG A 504 14.74 -6.76 20.54
C ARG A 504 13.52 -7.48 19.99
N SER A 505 12.44 -6.75 19.77
CA SER A 505 11.15 -7.22 19.21
C SER A 505 11.36 -8.24 18.10
N GLY A 506 10.42 -9.15 17.91
CA GLY A 506 10.50 -10.23 16.94
C GLY A 506 11.03 -9.77 15.57
N SER A 507 11.45 -10.70 14.74
CA SER A 507 12.07 -10.42 13.43
C SER A 507 11.19 -9.58 12.49
N ARG A 508 9.90 -9.42 12.80
CA ARG A 508 8.94 -8.70 11.95
C ARG A 508 7.86 -7.95 12.73
N LEU A 509 7.62 -6.70 12.33
CA LEU A 509 6.45 -5.92 12.73
C LEU A 509 5.49 -5.83 11.55
N ILE A 510 4.27 -6.34 11.72
CA ILE A 510 3.17 -6.18 10.77
C ILE A 510 2.27 -5.08 11.32
N LEU A 511 2.11 -3.99 10.57
CA LEU A 511 1.23 -2.89 10.95
C LEU A 511 0.08 -2.81 9.97
N PHE A 512 -1.14 -2.83 10.49
CA PHE A 512 -2.36 -2.73 9.70
C PHE A 512 -3.16 -1.49 10.06
N VAL A 513 -3.39 -0.61 9.07
CA VAL A 513 -4.22 0.59 9.24
C VAL A 513 -5.63 0.29 8.76
N LEU A 514 -6.58 0.23 9.67
CA LEU A 514 -7.98 0.07 9.33
C LEU A 514 -8.54 1.37 8.74
N GLY A 515 -9.07 1.32 7.52
CA GLY A 515 -9.64 2.50 6.85
C GLY A 515 -8.70 3.21 5.88
N GLY A 516 -7.67 2.53 5.39
CA GLY A 516 -6.78 3.04 4.35
C GLY A 516 -5.43 3.54 4.87
N VAL A 517 -4.40 3.45 4.03
CA VAL A 517 -3.03 3.91 4.31
C VAL A 517 -2.55 4.86 3.21
N SER A 518 -1.88 5.94 3.58
CA SER A 518 -1.31 6.92 2.66
C SER A 518 0.11 6.55 2.21
N TYR A 519 0.56 7.11 1.10
CA TYR A 519 1.92 6.90 0.59
C TYR A 519 3.02 7.40 1.54
N SER A 520 2.76 8.47 2.29
CA SER A 520 3.69 8.96 3.32
C SER A 520 3.86 7.97 4.46
N GLU A 521 2.78 7.30 4.85
CA GLU A 521 2.81 6.26 5.88
C GLU A 521 3.50 4.98 5.38
N MET A 522 3.27 4.59 4.11
CA MET A 522 3.99 3.47 3.48
C MET A 522 5.50 3.70 3.50
N ARG A 523 5.96 4.90 3.14
CA ARG A 523 7.37 5.30 3.19
C ARG A 523 7.97 5.10 4.59
N CYS A 524 7.22 5.43 5.64
CA CYS A 524 7.70 5.28 7.02
C CYS A 524 8.07 3.84 7.38
N ALA A 525 7.37 2.83 6.85
CA ALA A 525 7.71 1.43 7.07
C ALA A 525 9.10 1.07 6.51
N TYR A 526 9.42 1.58 5.32
CA TYR A 526 10.77 1.40 4.72
C TYR A 526 11.84 2.14 5.52
N GLU A 527 11.57 3.36 6.00
CA GLU A 527 12.50 4.13 6.80
C GLU A 527 12.81 3.44 8.13
N VAL A 528 11.80 2.92 8.82
CA VAL A 528 11.98 2.20 10.09
C VAL A 528 12.75 0.90 9.89
N THR A 529 12.42 0.13 8.84
CA THR A 529 13.19 -1.07 8.48
C THR A 529 14.66 -0.74 8.17
N HIS A 530 14.91 0.35 7.43
CA HIS A 530 16.28 0.74 7.08
C HIS A 530 17.09 1.19 8.30
N ALA A 531 16.45 1.91 9.22
CA ALA A 531 17.08 2.35 10.46
C ALA A 531 17.32 1.20 11.44
N ASN A 532 16.52 0.14 11.37
CA ASN A 532 16.56 -0.97 12.32
C ASN A 532 16.69 -2.32 11.61
N LYS A 533 17.94 -2.71 11.33
CA LYS A 533 18.25 -3.92 10.54
C LYS A 533 17.81 -5.25 11.18
N SER A 534 17.44 -5.24 12.46
CA SER A 534 17.02 -6.45 13.18
C SER A 534 15.51 -6.73 13.08
N CYS A 535 14.72 -5.78 12.54
CA CYS A 535 13.27 -5.93 12.42
C CYS A 535 12.78 -5.39 11.08
N GLU A 536 12.12 -6.25 10.30
CA GLU A 536 11.42 -5.86 9.09
C GLU A 536 10.03 -5.32 9.44
N VAL A 537 9.65 -4.18 8.89
CA VAL A 537 8.29 -3.63 9.04
C VAL A 537 7.51 -3.86 7.75
N ILE A 538 6.39 -4.54 7.86
CA ILE A 538 5.40 -4.69 6.77
C ILE A 538 4.18 -3.86 7.13
N ILE A 539 3.72 -2.99 6.23
CA ILE A 539 2.54 -2.17 6.42
C ILE A 539 1.44 -2.56 5.45
N GLY A 540 0.21 -2.57 5.93
CA GLY A 540 -0.95 -2.85 5.09
C GLY A 540 -2.20 -2.14 5.55
N SER A 541 -3.22 -2.22 4.70
CA SER A 541 -4.51 -1.60 4.95
C SER A 541 -5.62 -2.23 4.13
N THR A 542 -6.85 -1.78 4.38
CA THR A 542 -8.01 -2.10 3.54
C THR A 542 -7.80 -1.67 2.08
N HIS A 543 -7.21 -0.47 1.86
CA HIS A 543 -6.89 0.09 0.54
C HIS A 543 -5.84 1.20 0.67
N ILE A 544 -5.33 1.68 -0.46
CA ILE A 544 -4.39 2.80 -0.50
C ILE A 544 -5.15 4.11 -0.69
N LEU A 545 -4.80 5.10 0.12
CA LEU A 545 -5.42 6.42 0.11
C LEU A 545 -4.61 7.41 -0.74
N THR A 546 -5.34 8.17 -1.56
CA THR A 546 -4.90 9.48 -2.01
C THR A 546 -5.67 10.54 -1.21
N PRO A 547 -5.16 11.78 -1.06
CA PRO A 547 -5.88 12.82 -0.32
C PRO A 547 -7.28 13.05 -0.87
N ARG A 548 -7.44 13.13 -2.18
CA ARG A 548 -8.74 13.27 -2.84
C ARG A 548 -9.64 12.06 -2.60
N GLY A 549 -9.11 10.84 -2.72
CA GLY A 549 -9.85 9.62 -2.49
C GLY A 549 -10.42 9.54 -1.07
N LEU A 550 -9.62 9.89 -0.06
CA LEU A 550 -10.09 9.93 1.32
C LEU A 550 -11.20 10.96 1.53
N LEU A 551 -11.07 12.16 0.96
CA LEU A 551 -12.14 13.17 1.05
C LEU A 551 -13.44 12.68 0.44
N GLU A 552 -13.39 12.00 -0.71
CA GLU A 552 -14.55 11.37 -1.36
C GLU A 552 -15.16 10.26 -0.48
N ASP A 553 -14.34 9.43 0.16
CA ASP A 553 -14.81 8.38 1.07
C ASP A 553 -15.50 8.98 2.30
N ILE A 554 -14.94 10.02 2.90
CA ILE A 554 -15.54 10.77 4.00
C ILE A 554 -16.89 11.36 3.59
N TYR A 555 -16.95 12.00 2.43
CA TYR A 555 -18.18 12.62 1.93
C TYR A 555 -19.34 11.62 1.75
N LYS A 556 -19.02 10.38 1.38
CA LYS A 556 -19.99 9.32 1.12
C LYS A 556 -20.56 8.67 2.39
N LEU A 557 -20.05 8.96 3.58
CA LEU A 557 -20.47 8.28 4.83
C LEU A 557 -21.93 8.55 5.22
N ASP A 558 -22.49 9.69 4.82
CA ASP A 558 -23.90 10.04 5.07
C ASP A 558 -24.81 9.78 3.83
N LYS A 559 -24.27 9.18 2.78
CA LYS A 559 -24.98 8.81 1.55
C LYS A 559 -25.14 7.29 1.44
#